data_6a9d14fa48d6112cb075beca6df8f487
#
_entry.id   6a9d14fa48d6112cb075beca6df8f487
#
_cell.length_a   1.000
_cell.length_b   1.000
_cell.length_c   1.000
_cell.angle_alpha   90.00
_cell.angle_beta   90.00
_cell.angle_gamma   90.00
#
_symmetry.space_group_name_H-M   'P 1'
#
loop_
_entity.id
_entity.type
_entity.pdbx_description
1 polymer ?
#
loop_
_entity_poly.entity_id
_entity_poly.type
_entity_poly.pdbx_seq_one_letter_code
_entity_poly.pdbx_strand_id
1 'polypeptide(L)'
;MLEKFKYPYLSIDHLKMGLIRSGKTALTPLDDTALTDYLWPIVREMVKTAIENRQNLIVEGCYIPFDWRRDFDDRYLPSIRFVCLAFSDAYIEKHFAEIKAHASDIESRLDDTSCTIDSLKADNRAFREGFEQSGEQILLIESDFLQTVDSLLGWNTWGLKPSSEKASTHPGKLSMSALIMARGRVYP
;
A
#
# COMPACT_ATOMS: atom_id res chain seq x y z
N MET A 1 2.32 0.63 12.33
CA MET A 1 2.37 1.90 11.59
C MET A 1 1.37 2.91 12.11
N LEU A 2 0.07 2.63 12.06
CA LEU A 2 -0.99 3.53 12.53
C LEU A 2 -0.78 3.99 13.97
N GLU A 3 -0.43 3.07 14.87
CA GLU A 3 -0.16 3.38 16.28
C GLU A 3 1.08 4.25 16.47
N LYS A 4 2.11 4.06 15.63
CA LYS A 4 3.39 4.75 15.73
C LYS A 4 3.33 6.16 15.16
N PHE A 5 2.71 6.36 14.00
CA PHE A 5 2.68 7.66 13.32
C PHE A 5 1.37 8.44 13.53
N LYS A 6 0.28 7.77 13.89
CA LYS A 6 -1.06 8.36 14.01
C LYS A 6 -1.51 9.15 12.79
N TYR A 7 -1.04 8.74 11.60
CA TYR A 7 -1.45 9.34 10.34
C TYR A 7 -2.76 8.74 9.84
N PRO A 8 -3.60 9.53 9.15
CA PRO A 8 -4.74 9.01 8.42
C PRO A 8 -4.32 7.88 7.46
N TYR A 9 -5.15 6.87 7.38
CA TYR A 9 -4.91 5.66 6.61
C TYR A 9 -6.05 5.42 5.63
N LEU A 10 -5.71 5.18 4.38
CA LEU A 10 -6.62 4.80 3.32
C LEU A 10 -6.26 3.39 2.81
N SER A 11 -7.11 2.42 3.12
CA SER A 11 -7.07 1.12 2.44
C SER A 11 -7.84 1.20 1.14
N ILE A 12 -7.18 0.87 0.03
CA ILE A 12 -7.84 0.82 -1.28
C ILE A 12 -8.86 -0.32 -1.32
N ASP A 13 -8.64 -1.41 -0.57
CA ASP A 13 -9.61 -2.50 -0.42
C ASP A 13 -10.91 -2.03 0.27
N HIS A 14 -10.81 -1.20 1.30
CA HIS A 14 -12.01 -0.61 1.92
C HIS A 14 -12.77 0.30 0.95
N LEU A 15 -12.04 1.12 0.16
CA LEU A 15 -12.66 1.96 -0.87
C LEU A 15 -13.35 1.08 -1.93
N LYS A 16 -12.68 0.04 -2.43
CA LYS A 16 -13.24 -0.97 -3.35
C LYS A 16 -14.56 -1.52 -2.84
N MET A 17 -14.55 -2.08 -1.62
CA MET A 17 -15.74 -2.70 -1.05
C MET A 17 -16.86 -1.68 -0.80
N GLY A 18 -16.51 -0.46 -0.41
CA GLY A 18 -17.47 0.62 -0.27
C GLY A 18 -18.20 0.95 -1.57
N LEU A 19 -17.46 1.05 -2.68
CA LEU A 19 -18.02 1.34 -4.01
C LEU A 19 -18.85 0.17 -4.56
N ILE A 20 -18.37 -1.07 -4.41
CA ILE A 20 -19.10 -2.27 -4.84
C ILE A 20 -20.40 -2.40 -4.04
N ARG A 21 -20.35 -2.40 -2.71
CA ARG A 21 -21.51 -2.60 -1.84
C ARG A 21 -22.54 -1.49 -1.93
N SER A 22 -22.13 -0.28 -2.24
CA SER A 22 -23.03 0.86 -2.47
C SER A 22 -23.65 0.89 -3.87
N GLY A 23 -23.30 -0.06 -4.74
CA GLY A 23 -23.78 -0.13 -6.13
C GLY A 23 -23.25 1.01 -7.02
N LYS A 24 -22.12 1.64 -6.65
CA LYS A 24 -21.49 2.69 -7.46
C LYS A 24 -20.67 2.15 -8.62
N THR A 25 -20.42 0.85 -8.64
CA THR A 25 -19.82 0.11 -9.75
C THR A 25 -20.48 -1.24 -9.89
N ALA A 26 -20.48 -1.78 -11.11
CA ALA A 26 -20.90 -3.16 -11.41
C ALA A 26 -19.73 -4.14 -11.33
N LEU A 27 -18.50 -3.66 -11.08
CA LEU A 27 -17.33 -4.51 -10.93
C LEU A 27 -17.45 -5.39 -9.69
N THR A 28 -16.84 -6.56 -9.77
CA THR A 28 -16.74 -7.53 -8.67
C THR A 28 -15.32 -7.60 -8.15
N PRO A 29 -15.07 -8.19 -6.97
CA PRO A 29 -13.70 -8.38 -6.48
C PRO A 29 -12.77 -9.19 -7.39
N LEU A 30 -13.31 -9.87 -8.41
CA LEU A 30 -12.55 -10.67 -9.37
C LEU A 30 -12.08 -9.86 -10.61
N ASP A 31 -12.58 -8.63 -10.78
CA ASP A 31 -12.32 -7.80 -11.97
C ASP A 31 -11.07 -6.90 -11.76
N ASP A 32 -9.96 -7.49 -11.46
CA ASP A 32 -8.74 -6.87 -10.97
C ASP A 32 -8.16 -5.72 -11.79
N THR A 33 -7.95 -5.95 -13.09
CA THR A 33 -7.42 -4.91 -13.98
C THR A 33 -8.41 -3.75 -14.07
N ALA A 34 -9.70 -4.06 -14.26
CA ALA A 34 -10.75 -3.06 -14.30
C ALA A 34 -10.90 -2.31 -12.96
N LEU A 35 -10.69 -2.99 -11.83
CA LEU A 35 -10.67 -2.34 -10.51
C LEU A 35 -9.47 -1.41 -10.34
N THR A 36 -8.30 -1.78 -10.86
CA THR A 36 -7.14 -0.87 -10.83
C THR A 36 -7.44 0.39 -11.63
N ASP A 37 -7.94 0.26 -12.86
CA ASP A 37 -8.28 1.39 -13.71
C ASP A 37 -9.39 2.27 -13.12
N TYR A 38 -10.33 1.68 -12.38
CA TYR A 38 -11.44 2.39 -11.75
C TYR A 38 -11.04 3.09 -10.44
N LEU A 39 -10.26 2.43 -9.58
CA LEU A 39 -9.93 2.92 -8.24
C LEU A 39 -8.76 3.91 -8.25
N TRP A 40 -7.75 3.65 -9.07
CA TRP A 40 -6.54 4.46 -9.05
C TRP A 40 -6.76 5.95 -9.32
N PRO A 41 -7.58 6.37 -10.29
CA PRO A 41 -7.87 7.79 -10.49
C PRO A 41 -8.46 8.47 -9.24
N ILE A 42 -9.30 7.76 -8.47
CA ILE A 42 -9.89 8.27 -7.23
C ILE A 42 -8.81 8.42 -6.17
N VAL A 43 -8.03 7.38 -5.94
CA VAL A 43 -6.94 7.35 -4.95
C VAL A 43 -5.90 8.42 -5.25
N ARG A 44 -5.50 8.56 -6.51
CA ARG A 44 -4.56 9.59 -6.98
C ARG A 44 -5.01 11.00 -6.59
N GLU A 45 -6.28 11.34 -6.83
CA GLU A 45 -6.80 12.67 -6.48
C GLU A 45 -6.92 12.86 -4.96
N MET A 46 -7.20 11.79 -4.19
CA MET A 46 -7.15 11.84 -2.73
C MET A 46 -5.73 12.11 -2.21
N VAL A 47 -4.71 11.49 -2.81
CA VAL A 47 -3.30 11.77 -2.49
C VAL A 47 -2.94 13.23 -2.79
N LYS A 48 -3.30 13.73 -3.98
CA LYS A 48 -3.08 15.14 -4.34
C LYS A 48 -3.73 16.09 -3.34
N THR A 49 -5.01 15.83 -3.01
CA THR A 49 -5.78 16.64 -2.04
C THR A 49 -5.10 16.64 -0.65
N ALA A 50 -4.63 15.49 -0.18
CA ALA A 50 -3.91 15.42 1.11
C ALA A 50 -2.64 16.27 1.09
N ILE A 51 -1.85 16.20 0.01
CA ILE A 51 -0.62 17.00 -0.16
C ILE A 51 -0.95 18.50 -0.21
N GLU A 52 -1.93 18.90 -0.99
CA GLU A 52 -2.38 20.31 -1.11
C GLU A 52 -2.85 20.88 0.22
N ASN A 53 -3.56 20.09 1.01
CA ASN A 53 -4.04 20.47 2.35
C ASN A 53 -2.97 20.29 3.44
N ARG A 54 -1.75 19.92 3.07
CA ARG A 54 -0.66 19.71 4.03
C ARG A 54 -0.99 18.65 5.07
N GLN A 55 -1.62 17.58 4.68
CA GLN A 55 -1.97 16.44 5.51
C GLN A 55 -1.06 15.26 5.20
N ASN A 56 -0.67 14.53 6.23
CA ASN A 56 -0.04 13.23 6.02
C ASN A 56 -1.11 12.21 5.68
N LEU A 57 -0.80 11.28 4.78
CA LEU A 57 -1.69 10.20 4.39
C LEU A 57 -0.89 8.92 4.14
N ILE A 58 -1.33 7.82 4.70
CA ILE A 58 -0.85 6.48 4.35
C ILE A 58 -1.89 5.86 3.44
N VAL A 59 -1.47 5.44 2.25
CA VAL A 59 -2.30 4.71 1.30
C VAL A 59 -1.75 3.29 1.17
N GLU A 60 -2.60 2.29 1.20
CA GLU A 60 -2.21 0.89 1.11
C GLU A 60 -3.17 0.12 0.22
N GLY A 61 -2.63 -0.79 -0.60
CA GLY A 61 -3.41 -1.71 -1.43
C GLY A 61 -2.64 -2.27 -2.63
N CYS A 62 -3.33 -3.11 -3.41
CA CYS A 62 -2.78 -3.73 -4.61
C CYS A 62 -3.18 -3.03 -5.92
N TYR A 63 -4.15 -2.11 -5.88
CA TYR A 63 -4.70 -1.43 -7.07
C TYR A 63 -3.94 -0.16 -7.41
N ILE A 64 -2.61 -0.25 -7.46
CA ILE A 64 -1.67 0.82 -7.80
C ILE A 64 -0.96 0.42 -9.07
N PRO A 65 -1.04 1.20 -10.18
CA PRO A 65 -0.34 0.89 -11.42
C PRO A 65 1.17 0.89 -11.23
N PHE A 66 1.88 0.04 -11.95
CA PHE A 66 3.35 -0.01 -11.87
C PHE A 66 4.00 1.32 -12.29
N ASP A 67 3.39 2.04 -13.20
CA ASP A 67 3.84 3.33 -13.72
C ASP A 67 3.14 4.54 -13.05
N TRP A 68 2.67 4.38 -11.81
CA TRP A 68 1.91 5.36 -11.03
C TRP A 68 2.53 6.77 -11.02
N ARG A 69 3.87 6.88 -11.12
CA ARG A 69 4.57 8.16 -11.08
C ARG A 69 4.17 9.12 -12.20
N ARG A 70 3.81 8.61 -13.37
CA ARG A 70 3.39 9.42 -14.52
C ARG A 70 2.13 10.25 -14.25
N ASP A 71 1.35 9.86 -13.25
CA ASP A 71 0.08 10.51 -12.90
C ASP A 71 0.27 11.69 -11.93
N PHE A 72 1.53 11.97 -11.51
CA PHE A 72 1.90 13.06 -10.65
C PHE A 72 2.98 13.93 -11.31
N ASP A 73 2.80 15.24 -11.23
CA ASP A 73 3.82 16.19 -11.68
C ASP A 73 4.84 16.51 -10.57
N ASP A 74 5.83 17.35 -10.91
CA ASP A 74 6.93 17.73 -10.00
C ASP A 74 6.48 18.47 -8.73
N ARG A 75 5.23 18.91 -8.64
CA ARG A 75 4.67 19.52 -7.42
C ARG A 75 4.33 18.47 -6.37
N TYR A 76 3.93 17.27 -6.79
CA TYR A 76 3.48 16.20 -5.90
C TYR A 76 4.56 15.15 -5.63
N LEU A 77 5.31 14.73 -6.66
CA LEU A 77 6.31 13.65 -6.57
C LEU A 77 7.28 13.79 -5.39
N PRO A 78 7.83 15.00 -5.07
CA PRO A 78 8.74 15.16 -3.94
C PRO A 78 8.10 14.89 -2.57
N SER A 79 6.76 14.95 -2.49
CA SER A 79 5.98 14.70 -1.27
C SER A 79 5.46 13.27 -1.16
N ILE A 80 5.72 12.42 -2.16
CA ILE A 80 5.27 11.03 -2.16
C ILE A 80 6.44 10.11 -1.85
N ARG A 81 6.22 9.19 -0.92
CA ARG A 81 7.11 8.06 -0.66
C ARG A 81 6.39 6.79 -1.07
N PHE A 82 7.09 5.93 -1.79
CA PHE A 82 6.53 4.67 -2.26
C PHE A 82 7.38 3.51 -1.77
N VAL A 83 6.74 2.42 -1.41
CA VAL A 83 7.39 1.14 -1.12
C VAL A 83 6.49 -0.01 -1.57
N CYS A 84 7.04 -0.98 -2.26
CA CYS A 84 6.38 -2.24 -2.56
C CYS A 84 6.78 -3.27 -1.51
N LEU A 85 5.80 -3.84 -0.82
CA LEU A 85 6.00 -4.97 0.09
C LEU A 85 5.82 -6.26 -0.68
N ALA A 86 6.83 -7.11 -0.68
CA ALA A 86 6.79 -8.43 -1.30
C ALA A 86 7.34 -9.49 -0.35
N PHE A 87 6.84 -10.71 -0.45
CA PHE A 87 7.37 -11.86 0.30
C PHE A 87 8.41 -12.59 -0.52
N SER A 88 9.41 -13.17 0.15
CA SER A 88 10.25 -14.17 -0.49
C SER A 88 9.49 -15.50 -0.68
N ASP A 89 9.88 -16.29 -1.67
CA ASP A 89 9.27 -17.61 -1.89
C ASP A 89 9.36 -18.50 -0.65
N ALA A 90 10.51 -18.47 0.04
CA ALA A 90 10.74 -19.21 1.27
C ALA A 90 9.83 -18.74 2.43
N TYR A 91 9.56 -17.43 2.51
CA TYR A 91 8.62 -16.88 3.48
C TYR A 91 7.19 -17.38 3.20
N ILE A 92 6.77 -17.33 1.94
CA ILE A 92 5.45 -17.84 1.53
C ILE A 92 5.29 -19.32 1.88
N GLU A 93 6.27 -20.15 1.54
CA GLU A 93 6.22 -21.58 1.86
C GLU A 93 6.06 -21.85 3.37
N LYS A 94 6.85 -21.15 4.16
CA LYS A 94 6.86 -21.34 5.61
C LYS A 94 5.61 -20.82 6.31
N HIS A 95 5.05 -19.69 5.82
CA HIS A 95 3.99 -18.93 6.49
C HIS A 95 2.65 -18.95 5.73
N PHE A 96 2.49 -19.86 4.76
CA PHE A 96 1.30 -19.91 3.92
C PHE A 96 -0.03 -19.95 4.68
N ALA A 97 -0.09 -20.79 5.73
CA ALA A 97 -1.29 -20.89 6.55
C ALA A 97 -1.60 -19.59 7.32
N GLU A 98 -0.58 -18.89 7.80
CA GLU A 98 -0.71 -17.61 8.47
C GLU A 98 -1.16 -16.52 7.50
N ILE A 99 -0.55 -16.48 6.31
CA ILE A 99 -0.92 -15.53 5.25
C ILE A 99 -2.40 -15.71 4.89
N LYS A 100 -2.85 -16.96 4.70
CA LYS A 100 -4.27 -17.26 4.45
C LYS A 100 -5.18 -16.85 5.61
N ALA A 101 -4.78 -17.09 6.83
CA ALA A 101 -5.58 -16.71 8.00
C ALA A 101 -5.80 -15.19 8.08
N HIS A 102 -4.80 -14.38 7.68
CA HIS A 102 -4.88 -12.93 7.67
C HIS A 102 -5.51 -12.35 6.38
N ALA A 103 -5.80 -13.16 5.38
CA ALA A 103 -6.40 -12.70 4.13
C ALA A 103 -7.77 -12.04 4.32
N SER A 104 -8.49 -12.41 5.37
CA SER A 104 -9.82 -11.87 5.69
C SER A 104 -9.84 -10.76 6.74
N ASP A 105 -8.67 -10.24 7.17
CA ASP A 105 -8.60 -9.20 8.21
C ASP A 105 -9.18 -7.85 7.74
N ILE A 106 -9.08 -7.55 6.44
CA ILE A 106 -9.55 -6.29 5.87
C ILE A 106 -10.91 -6.44 5.20
N GLU A 107 -11.17 -7.57 4.54
CA GLU A 107 -12.44 -7.88 3.90
C GLU A 107 -12.85 -9.33 4.15
N SER A 108 -14.14 -9.56 4.38
CA SER A 108 -14.67 -10.92 4.50
C SER A 108 -14.69 -11.58 3.11
N ARG A 109 -13.86 -12.58 2.91
CA ARG A 109 -13.73 -13.31 1.64
C ARG A 109 -14.69 -14.49 1.63
N LEU A 110 -15.34 -14.71 0.48
CA LEU A 110 -16.35 -15.74 0.33
C LEU A 110 -15.75 -17.11 -0.03
N ASP A 111 -14.64 -17.15 -0.76
CA ASP A 111 -13.97 -18.39 -1.17
C ASP A 111 -12.46 -18.13 -1.38
N ASP A 112 -11.65 -18.95 -0.75
CA ASP A 112 -10.18 -18.91 -0.78
C ASP A 112 -9.57 -20.26 -1.22
N THR A 113 -10.42 -21.15 -1.77
CA THR A 113 -10.01 -22.51 -2.14
C THR A 113 -9.05 -22.57 -3.32
N SER A 114 -9.07 -21.54 -4.18
CA SER A 114 -8.17 -21.42 -5.34
C SER A 114 -6.74 -20.94 -4.96
N CYS A 115 -6.56 -20.38 -3.76
CA CYS A 115 -5.27 -19.91 -3.30
C CYS A 115 -4.36 -21.09 -2.95
N THR A 116 -3.34 -21.31 -3.76
CA THR A 116 -2.28 -22.30 -3.55
C THR A 116 -0.95 -21.59 -3.29
N ILE A 117 0.04 -22.32 -2.72
CA ILE A 117 1.39 -21.79 -2.54
C ILE A 117 1.98 -21.32 -3.88
N ASP A 118 1.80 -22.11 -4.93
CA ASP A 118 2.37 -21.81 -6.25
C ASP A 118 1.70 -20.57 -6.89
N SER A 119 0.37 -20.46 -6.80
CA SER A 119 -0.33 -19.28 -7.30
C SER A 119 0.06 -18.02 -6.52
N LEU A 120 0.14 -18.09 -5.19
CA LEU A 120 0.56 -16.97 -4.36
C LEU A 120 2.00 -16.51 -4.68
N LYS A 121 2.93 -17.47 -4.90
CA LYS A 121 4.30 -17.14 -5.32
C LYS A 121 4.32 -16.48 -6.69
N ALA A 122 3.57 -17.01 -7.65
CA ALA A 122 3.52 -16.47 -9.01
C ALA A 122 3.02 -15.01 -9.01
N ASP A 123 1.92 -14.73 -8.30
CA ASP A 123 1.35 -13.40 -8.23
C ASP A 123 2.24 -12.42 -7.45
N ASN A 124 2.79 -12.85 -6.32
CA ASN A 124 3.73 -12.03 -5.54
C ASN A 124 4.99 -11.70 -6.35
N ARG A 125 5.50 -12.66 -7.13
CA ARG A 125 6.64 -12.45 -8.03
C ARG A 125 6.31 -11.47 -9.15
N ALA A 126 5.20 -11.67 -9.86
CA ALA A 126 4.77 -10.77 -10.94
C ALA A 126 4.56 -9.34 -10.43
N PHE A 127 3.96 -9.19 -9.25
CA PHE A 127 3.76 -7.91 -8.61
C PHE A 127 5.09 -7.22 -8.26
N ARG A 128 6.02 -7.95 -7.65
CA ARG A 128 7.35 -7.46 -7.34
C ARG A 128 8.10 -7.03 -8.58
N GLU A 129 8.18 -7.90 -9.60
CA GLU A 129 8.90 -7.64 -10.85
C GLU A 129 8.34 -6.42 -11.60
N GLY A 130 7.02 -6.22 -11.59
CA GLY A 130 6.39 -5.05 -12.19
C GLY A 130 6.87 -3.73 -11.57
N PHE A 131 6.98 -3.66 -10.25
CA PHE A 131 7.50 -2.47 -9.58
C PHE A 131 9.03 -2.35 -9.66
N GLU A 132 9.78 -3.45 -9.64
CA GLU A 132 11.24 -3.45 -9.89
C GLU A 132 11.58 -2.87 -11.27
N GLN A 133 10.85 -3.29 -12.32
CA GLN A 133 11.02 -2.77 -13.68
C GLN A 133 10.69 -1.29 -13.80
N SER A 134 9.80 -0.80 -12.95
CA SER A 134 9.45 0.63 -12.86
C SER A 134 10.42 1.44 -11.98
N GLY A 135 11.48 0.80 -11.45
CA GLY A 135 12.51 1.45 -10.63
C GLY A 135 12.07 1.75 -9.21
N GLU A 136 11.03 1.08 -8.71
CA GLU A 136 10.53 1.30 -7.36
C GLU A 136 11.29 0.50 -6.29
N GLN A 137 11.29 1.02 -5.08
CA GLN A 137 11.88 0.33 -3.94
C GLN A 137 11.03 -0.85 -3.51
N ILE A 138 11.64 -2.04 -3.50
CA ILE A 138 11.03 -3.26 -3.00
C ILE A 138 11.54 -3.54 -1.59
N LEU A 139 10.61 -3.79 -0.69
CA LEU A 139 10.89 -4.37 0.61
C LEU A 139 10.55 -5.85 0.59
N LEU A 140 11.59 -6.66 0.50
CA LEU A 140 11.44 -8.12 0.54
C LEU A 140 11.37 -8.61 1.99
N ILE A 141 10.29 -9.30 2.32
CA ILE A 141 10.06 -9.91 3.63
C ILE A 141 10.52 -11.36 3.57
N GLU A 142 11.61 -11.65 4.29
CA GLU A 142 12.25 -12.97 4.29
C GLU A 142 12.10 -13.71 5.63
N SER A 143 11.85 -12.95 6.72
CA SER A 143 11.79 -13.53 8.07
C SER A 143 10.68 -12.88 8.91
N ASP A 144 11.00 -11.88 9.72
CA ASP A 144 10.04 -11.19 10.59
C ASP A 144 9.42 -10.00 9.86
N PHE A 145 8.11 -10.09 9.62
CA PHE A 145 7.34 -9.03 8.95
C PHE A 145 7.42 -7.70 9.71
N LEU A 146 7.17 -7.73 11.02
CA LEU A 146 7.11 -6.50 11.82
C LEU A 146 8.48 -5.84 11.92
N GLN A 147 9.53 -6.63 12.15
CA GLN A 147 10.90 -6.12 12.24
C GLN A 147 11.35 -5.54 10.89
N THR A 148 11.02 -6.20 9.78
CA THR A 148 11.35 -5.75 8.44
C THR A 148 10.67 -4.42 8.12
N VAL A 149 9.37 -4.30 8.40
CA VAL A 149 8.61 -3.06 8.21
C VAL A 149 9.09 -1.95 9.16
N ASP A 150 9.39 -2.26 10.42
CA ASP A 150 9.90 -1.27 11.38
C ASP A 150 11.28 -0.75 11.03
N SER A 151 12.14 -1.56 10.43
CA SER A 151 13.46 -1.14 9.97
C SER A 151 13.41 -0.09 8.85
N LEU A 152 12.44 -0.20 7.95
CA LEU A 152 12.18 0.79 6.90
C LEU A 152 11.63 2.11 7.45
N LEU A 153 10.83 2.00 8.50
CA LEU A 153 10.18 3.15 9.13
C LEU A 153 11.08 3.83 10.17
N GLY A 154 12.37 3.49 10.19
CA GLY A 154 13.37 4.16 11.00
C GLY A 154 13.32 5.67 10.77
N TRP A 155 13.15 6.43 11.85
CA TRP A 155 12.84 7.86 11.92
C TRP A 155 13.69 8.75 11.02
N ASN A 156 14.95 8.36 10.74
CA ASN A 156 15.93 9.18 10.05
C ASN A 156 15.87 9.09 8.51
N THR A 157 15.26 8.02 7.97
CA THR A 157 15.27 7.77 6.51
C THR A 157 14.09 8.45 5.79
N TRP A 158 13.00 8.71 6.52
CA TRP A 158 11.75 9.17 5.89
C TRP A 158 11.40 10.63 6.17
N GLY A 159 12.15 11.33 7.06
CA GLY A 159 11.82 12.68 7.48
C GLY A 159 10.49 12.78 8.26
N LEU A 160 9.93 11.66 8.68
CA LEU A 160 8.69 11.57 9.44
C LEU A 160 8.99 11.83 10.91
N LYS A 161 8.45 12.90 11.49
CA LYS A 161 8.57 13.18 12.93
C LYS A 161 7.42 12.56 13.71
N PRO A 162 7.67 12.05 14.94
CA PRO A 162 6.60 11.58 15.80
C PRO A 162 5.67 12.72 16.20
N SER A 163 4.38 12.40 16.38
CA SER A 163 3.35 13.36 16.80
C SER A 163 3.51 13.90 18.23
N SER A 164 4.54 13.49 18.99
CA SER A 164 4.77 13.87 20.39
C SER A 164 5.73 15.05 20.59
N GLU A 165 6.41 15.53 19.55
CA GLU A 165 7.19 16.78 19.71
C GLU A 165 6.26 17.99 19.58
N LYS A 166 6.09 18.70 20.70
CA LYS A 166 5.43 20.02 20.74
C LYS A 166 6.03 20.91 19.66
N ALA A 167 5.16 21.53 18.87
CA ALA A 167 5.53 22.46 17.83
C ALA A 167 6.59 23.46 18.30
N SER A 168 7.81 23.30 17.84
CA SER A 168 8.85 24.30 17.93
C SER A 168 8.46 25.48 17.03
N THR A 169 8.48 26.67 17.59
CA THR A 169 8.05 27.94 16.97
C THR A 169 8.99 28.48 15.89
N HIS A 170 9.51 27.63 15.03
CA HIS A 170 10.24 28.04 13.82
C HIS A 170 9.61 27.38 12.60
N PRO A 171 9.35 28.14 11.52
CA PRO A 171 8.78 27.56 10.29
C PRO A 171 9.84 26.82 9.49
N GLY A 172 10.41 25.75 10.08
CA GLY A 172 11.18 24.76 9.36
C GLY A 172 10.20 23.91 8.55
N LYS A 173 10.42 23.80 7.23
CA LYS A 173 9.65 22.99 6.30
C LYS A 173 9.23 21.66 6.94
N LEU A 174 7.99 21.57 7.40
CA LEU A 174 7.34 20.30 7.66
C LEU A 174 7.23 19.59 6.30
N SER A 175 8.10 18.62 6.09
CA SER A 175 8.02 17.74 4.91
C SER A 175 6.75 16.91 5.06
N MET A 176 5.70 17.33 4.38
CA MET A 176 4.44 16.62 4.29
C MET A 176 4.59 15.50 3.27
N SER A 177 4.20 14.32 3.64
CA SER A 177 4.47 13.13 2.84
C SER A 177 3.25 12.25 2.77
N ALA A 178 2.86 11.88 1.54
CA ALA A 178 2.04 10.72 1.31
C ALA A 178 2.96 9.49 1.25
N LEU A 179 2.66 8.49 2.05
CA LEU A 179 3.30 7.18 1.97
C LEU A 179 2.37 6.25 1.22
N ILE A 180 2.79 5.79 0.06
CA ILE A 180 2.08 4.79 -0.73
C ILE A 180 2.77 3.45 -0.52
N MET A 181 2.02 2.46 -0.02
CA MET A 181 2.48 1.09 0.16
C MET A 181 1.72 0.18 -0.79
N ALA A 182 2.39 -0.24 -1.86
CA ALA A 182 1.90 -1.32 -2.68
C ALA A 182 2.19 -2.65 -1.98
N ARG A 183 1.18 -3.50 -1.87
CA ARG A 183 1.34 -4.89 -1.43
C ARG A 183 0.71 -5.82 -2.46
N GLY A 184 1.37 -6.93 -2.71
CA GLY A 184 0.81 -8.00 -3.52
C GLY A 184 -0.53 -8.48 -2.94
N ARG A 185 -1.35 -9.05 -3.78
CA ARG A 185 -2.59 -9.67 -3.33
C ARG A 185 -2.30 -10.81 -2.38
N VAL A 186 -3.06 -10.84 -1.34
CA VAL A 186 -3.30 -12.05 -0.59
C VAL A 186 -4.72 -12.46 -0.98
N TYR A 187 -4.87 -12.94 -2.18
CA TYR A 187 -6.02 -13.52 -2.91
C TYR A 187 -7.45 -12.96 -2.71
N PRO A 188 -8.26 -12.94 -3.82
CA PRO A 188 -9.66 -12.56 -3.75
C PRO A 188 -10.48 -13.56 -2.97
#